data_58aaa7ba51c8a93c3e894793bdf54093
#
_entry.id   58aaa7ba51c8a93c3e894793bdf54093
#
_cell.length_a   1.000
_cell.length_b   1.000
_cell.length_c   1.000
_cell.angle_alpha   90.00
_cell.angle_beta   90.00
_cell.angle_gamma   90.00
#
_symmetry.space_group_name_H-M   'P 1'
#
loop_
_entity.id
_entity.type
_entity.pdbx_description
1 polymer ?
#
loop_
_entity_poly.entity_id
_entity_poly.type
_entity_poly.pdbx_seq_one_letter_code
_entity_poly.pdbx_strand_id
1 'polypeptide(L)'
;MARALRIERAAGKPQSRLSHAERRGQLEEATLTCLARYGAQGAGLRQVCRDLGVAPSLVSYFFDGWEGLLLSAYRLLEKRALDEYRQIATMHGTARERLDCVIERNVSPAWLSDEVVGAYIALWDLSRTMPELKAEFTRFHRARRRIVSALFSELTGTRHRTADADLLAAGFVVFLDGLWLELGLNPRNLRPRDAVRMCRIWIDANFLSSRRAARR
;
A
#
# COMPACT_ATOMS: atom_id res chain seq x y z
N MET A 1 16.75 0.71 3.94
CA MET A 1 16.71 2.10 3.40
C MET A 1 15.46 2.23 2.54
N ALA A 2 14.39 2.75 3.09
CA ALA A 2 13.15 2.97 2.39
C ALA A 2 13.36 4.08 1.35
N ARG A 3 13.32 3.72 0.08
CA ARG A 3 13.19 4.69 -1.01
C ARG A 3 11.74 5.17 -0.96
N ALA A 4 11.52 6.21 -0.13
CA ALA A 4 10.24 6.87 0.00
C ALA A 4 9.62 7.08 -1.39
N LEU A 5 8.30 7.00 -1.47
CA LEU A 5 7.50 7.56 -2.55
C LEU A 5 7.77 9.08 -2.61
N ARG A 6 8.96 9.45 -3.01
CA ARG A 6 9.23 10.78 -3.49
C ARG A 6 8.65 10.78 -4.89
N ILE A 7 7.48 11.35 -5.05
CA ILE A 7 7.08 11.91 -6.33
C ILE A 7 8.13 12.99 -6.58
N GLU A 8 9.26 12.58 -7.17
CA GLU A 8 10.26 13.52 -7.60
C GLU A 8 9.57 14.39 -8.63
N ARG A 9 9.34 15.64 -8.27
CA ARG A 9 9.14 16.68 -9.27
C ARG A 9 10.30 16.53 -10.23
N ALA A 10 10.03 15.97 -11.41
CA ALA A 10 10.98 15.82 -12.49
C ALA A 10 11.39 17.23 -12.94
N ALA A 11 12.31 17.83 -12.19
CA ALA A 11 12.95 19.06 -12.59
C ALA A 11 13.92 18.71 -13.73
N GLY A 12 13.54 19.06 -14.95
CA GLY A 12 14.48 19.55 -15.93
C GLY A 12 15.29 18.58 -16.77
N LYS A 13 14.80 17.36 -17.09
CA LYS A 13 15.34 16.66 -18.28
C LYS A 13 14.47 17.01 -19.50
N PRO A 14 15.07 17.40 -20.65
CA PRO A 14 14.29 17.66 -21.85
C PRO A 14 13.46 16.41 -22.21
N GLN A 15 12.16 16.61 -22.43
CA GLN A 15 11.15 15.54 -22.66
C GLN A 15 11.52 14.56 -23.81
N SER A 16 12.43 14.92 -24.69
CA SER A 16 12.83 14.13 -25.86
C SER A 16 13.81 12.99 -25.58
N ARG A 17 14.31 12.82 -24.34
CA ARG A 17 15.35 11.83 -23.99
C ARG A 17 14.92 10.74 -23.00
N LEU A 18 13.65 10.67 -22.62
CA LEU A 18 13.19 9.61 -21.73
C LEU A 18 13.02 8.29 -22.51
N SER A 19 13.51 7.20 -21.94
CA SER A 19 13.21 5.85 -22.44
C SER A 19 11.71 5.56 -22.38
N HIS A 20 11.26 4.57 -23.13
CA HIS A 20 9.87 4.11 -23.12
C HIS A 20 9.40 3.75 -21.68
N ALA A 21 10.24 3.05 -20.90
CA ALA A 21 9.92 2.67 -19.52
C ALA A 21 9.84 3.89 -18.58
N GLU A 22 10.77 4.84 -18.70
CA GLU A 22 10.75 6.08 -17.91
C GLU A 22 9.50 6.92 -18.22
N ARG A 23 9.13 7.04 -19.50
CA ARG A 23 7.93 7.78 -19.90
C ARG A 23 6.66 7.14 -19.38
N ARG A 24 6.58 5.81 -19.48
CA ARG A 24 5.48 5.04 -18.90
C ARG A 24 5.36 5.29 -17.39
N GLY A 25 6.45 5.15 -16.64
CA GLY A 25 6.49 5.40 -15.20
C GLY A 25 6.11 6.84 -14.84
N GLN A 26 6.52 7.84 -15.66
CA GLN A 26 6.14 9.24 -15.45
C GLN A 26 4.62 9.45 -15.55
N LEU A 27 3.96 8.81 -16.51
CA LEU A 27 2.51 8.88 -16.66
C LEU A 27 1.77 8.21 -15.50
N GLU A 28 2.28 7.06 -15.04
CA GLU A 28 1.72 6.35 -13.88
C GLU A 28 1.85 7.18 -12.59
N GLU A 29 3.01 7.78 -12.31
CA GLU A 29 3.22 8.66 -11.15
C GLU A 29 2.34 9.90 -11.19
N ALA A 30 2.26 10.56 -12.34
CA ALA A 30 1.40 11.72 -12.51
C ALA A 30 -0.07 11.39 -12.29
N THR A 31 -0.48 10.17 -12.64
CA THR A 31 -1.84 9.69 -12.38
C THR A 31 -2.11 9.56 -10.87
N LEU A 32 -1.15 9.00 -10.11
CA LEU A 32 -1.27 8.92 -8.65
C LEU A 32 -1.33 10.30 -8.00
N THR A 33 -0.47 11.22 -8.46
CA THR A 33 -0.50 12.63 -8.00
C THR A 33 -1.83 13.31 -8.34
N CYS A 34 -2.35 13.08 -9.55
CA CYS A 34 -3.64 13.62 -10.00
C CYS A 34 -4.79 13.09 -9.12
N LEU A 35 -4.81 11.78 -8.83
CA LEU A 35 -5.80 11.17 -7.95
C LEU A 35 -5.72 11.73 -6.53
N ALA A 36 -4.53 11.88 -5.98
CA ALA A 36 -4.33 12.45 -4.65
C ALA A 36 -4.84 13.89 -4.55
N ARG A 37 -4.59 14.68 -5.60
CA ARG A 37 -4.89 16.12 -5.62
C ARG A 37 -6.35 16.42 -5.92
N TYR A 38 -6.97 15.68 -6.83
CA TYR A 38 -8.30 15.99 -7.37
C TYR A 38 -9.37 14.96 -6.99
N GLY A 39 -8.98 13.88 -6.32
CA GLY A 39 -9.88 12.78 -5.96
C GLY A 39 -10.37 11.99 -7.17
N ALA A 40 -11.22 10.98 -6.91
CA ALA A 40 -11.78 10.12 -7.95
C ALA A 40 -12.60 10.85 -9.02
N GLN A 41 -13.35 11.88 -8.62
CA GLN A 41 -14.26 12.63 -9.51
C GLN A 41 -13.54 13.72 -10.32
N GLY A 42 -12.46 14.27 -9.78
CA GLY A 42 -11.71 15.37 -10.44
C GLY A 42 -10.51 14.89 -11.26
N ALA A 43 -10.01 13.67 -11.00
CA ALA A 43 -8.93 13.10 -11.74
C ALA A 43 -9.40 12.54 -13.10
N GLY A 44 -8.56 12.69 -14.12
CA GLY A 44 -8.87 12.17 -15.45
C GLY A 44 -7.73 12.39 -16.42
N LEU A 45 -7.82 11.73 -17.58
CA LEU A 45 -6.80 11.77 -18.64
C LEU A 45 -6.37 13.19 -19.00
N ARG A 46 -7.35 14.09 -19.21
CA ARG A 46 -7.07 15.47 -19.59
C ARG A 46 -6.28 16.23 -18.52
N GLN A 47 -6.60 15.94 -17.24
CA GLN A 47 -5.91 16.59 -16.12
C GLN A 47 -4.47 16.10 -16.02
N VAL A 48 -4.24 14.78 -16.12
CA VAL A 48 -2.88 14.20 -16.13
C VAL A 48 -2.05 14.77 -17.29
N CYS A 49 -2.63 14.83 -18.49
CA CYS A 49 -1.95 15.41 -19.65
C CYS A 49 -1.61 16.89 -19.47
N ARG A 50 -2.51 17.66 -18.88
CA ARG A 50 -2.30 19.09 -18.56
C ARG A 50 -1.18 19.27 -17.54
N ASP A 51 -1.20 18.51 -16.47
CA ASP A 51 -0.22 18.59 -15.38
C ASP A 51 1.20 18.21 -15.85
N LEU A 52 1.29 17.29 -16.82
CA LEU A 52 2.56 16.87 -17.44
C LEU A 52 2.98 17.70 -18.66
N GLY A 53 2.09 18.50 -19.23
CA GLY A 53 2.35 19.21 -20.49
C GLY A 53 2.51 18.27 -21.69
N VAL A 54 1.74 17.17 -21.76
CA VAL A 54 1.81 16.18 -22.84
C VAL A 54 0.47 16.07 -23.59
N ALA A 55 0.55 15.60 -24.85
CA ALA A 55 -0.66 15.37 -25.63
C ALA A 55 -1.38 14.08 -25.20
N PRO A 56 -2.73 14.02 -25.24
CA PRO A 56 -3.49 12.79 -24.94
C PRO A 56 -3.11 11.57 -25.78
N SER A 57 -2.66 11.81 -27.04
CA SER A 57 -2.19 10.74 -27.92
C SER A 57 -0.96 9.98 -27.37
N LEU A 58 -0.17 10.64 -26.53
CA LEU A 58 0.95 9.98 -25.84
C LEU A 58 0.41 8.92 -24.85
N VAL A 59 -0.65 9.20 -24.14
CA VAL A 59 -1.26 8.23 -23.23
C VAL A 59 -1.84 7.04 -24.00
N SER A 60 -2.54 7.29 -25.11
CA SER A 60 -3.08 6.23 -25.96
C SER A 60 -2.00 5.36 -26.60
N TYR A 61 -0.77 5.87 -26.74
CA TYR A 61 0.38 5.08 -27.18
C TYR A 61 0.88 4.09 -26.12
N PHE A 62 0.79 4.43 -24.83
CA PHE A 62 1.31 3.59 -23.74
C PHE A 62 0.24 2.74 -23.04
N PHE A 63 -1.00 3.19 -23.09
CA PHE A 63 -2.11 2.61 -22.32
C PHE A 63 -3.40 2.61 -23.16
N ASP A 64 -4.30 1.70 -22.81
CA ASP A 64 -5.65 1.68 -23.37
C ASP A 64 -6.53 2.72 -22.66
N GLY A 65 -6.34 3.99 -23.03
CA GLY A 65 -7.07 5.11 -22.48
C GLY A 65 -6.83 5.39 -20.99
N TRP A 66 -7.81 6.04 -20.37
CA TRP A 66 -7.78 6.40 -18.96
C TRP A 66 -7.81 5.20 -18.05
N GLU A 67 -8.65 4.22 -18.32
CA GLU A 67 -8.82 3.02 -17.50
C GLU A 67 -7.54 2.18 -17.48
N GLY A 68 -6.92 2.00 -18.63
CA GLY A 68 -5.62 1.32 -18.75
C GLY A 68 -4.50 2.02 -18.00
N LEU A 69 -4.44 3.36 -18.08
CA LEU A 69 -3.48 4.17 -17.32
C LEU A 69 -3.73 4.07 -15.81
N LEU A 70 -5.00 4.21 -15.38
CA LEU A 70 -5.41 4.11 -13.99
C LEU A 70 -5.04 2.75 -13.38
N LEU A 71 -5.34 1.67 -14.11
CA LEU A 71 -5.02 0.30 -13.68
C LEU A 71 -3.52 0.09 -13.57
N SER A 72 -2.74 0.66 -14.49
CA SER A 72 -1.27 0.57 -14.47
C SER A 72 -0.67 1.38 -13.31
N ALA A 73 -1.19 2.57 -13.03
CA ALA A 73 -0.77 3.39 -11.89
C ALA A 73 -1.09 2.69 -10.55
N TYR A 74 -2.25 2.06 -10.44
CA TYR A 74 -2.60 1.26 -9.27
C TYR A 74 -1.63 0.08 -9.09
N ARG A 75 -1.36 -0.68 -10.15
CA ARG A 75 -0.38 -1.78 -10.10
C ARG A 75 1.01 -1.33 -9.69
N LEU A 76 1.44 -0.15 -10.11
CA LEU A 76 2.72 0.44 -9.69
C LEU A 76 2.75 0.70 -8.18
N LEU A 77 1.70 1.34 -7.64
CA LEU A 77 1.58 1.63 -6.21
C LEU A 77 1.56 0.34 -5.37
N GLU A 78 0.75 -0.65 -5.78
CA GLU A 78 0.63 -1.93 -5.11
C GLU A 78 1.91 -2.77 -5.18
N LYS A 79 2.60 -2.72 -6.34
CA LYS A 79 3.89 -3.39 -6.48
C LYS A 79 4.91 -2.86 -5.47
N ARG A 80 5.00 -1.54 -5.28
CA ARG A 80 5.89 -0.92 -4.28
C ARG A 80 5.56 -1.38 -2.88
N ALA A 81 4.26 -1.33 -2.54
CA ALA A 81 3.79 -1.80 -1.25
C ALA A 81 4.16 -3.27 -1.01
N LEU A 82 3.89 -4.13 -1.97
CA LEU A 82 4.10 -5.57 -1.84
C LEU A 82 5.59 -5.94 -1.82
N ASP A 83 6.42 -5.23 -2.58
CA ASP A 83 7.86 -5.47 -2.58
C ASP A 83 8.48 -5.14 -1.21
N GLU A 84 8.02 -4.08 -0.52
CA GLU A 84 8.45 -3.79 0.85
C GLU A 84 8.00 -4.89 1.83
N TYR A 85 6.76 -5.38 1.74
CA TYR A 85 6.30 -6.52 2.56
C TYR A 85 7.14 -7.77 2.33
N ARG A 86 7.52 -8.07 1.08
CA ARG A 86 8.40 -9.20 0.74
C ARG A 86 9.80 -9.02 1.30
N GLN A 87 10.37 -7.82 1.20
CA GLN A 87 11.67 -7.52 1.79
C GLN A 87 11.65 -7.73 3.31
N ILE A 88 10.64 -7.22 3.99
CA ILE A 88 10.49 -7.43 5.44
C ILE A 88 10.35 -8.91 5.77
N ALA A 89 9.58 -9.68 5.01
CA ALA A 89 9.38 -11.10 5.25
C ALA A 89 10.68 -11.93 5.14
N THR A 90 11.65 -11.46 4.35
CA THR A 90 12.95 -12.14 4.14
C THR A 90 14.10 -11.54 4.97
N MET A 91 13.86 -10.54 5.81
CA MET A 91 14.87 -9.97 6.70
C MET A 91 15.34 -10.98 7.74
N HIS A 92 16.62 -10.83 8.14
CA HIS A 92 17.13 -11.54 9.30
C HIS A 92 16.39 -11.13 10.58
N GLY A 93 16.27 -12.04 11.52
CA GLY A 93 15.61 -11.79 12.80
C GLY A 93 14.41 -12.72 13.03
N THR A 94 13.72 -12.50 14.12
CA THR A 94 12.53 -13.25 14.52
C THR A 94 11.28 -12.81 13.75
N ALA A 95 10.28 -13.67 13.68
CA ALA A 95 8.98 -13.31 13.12
C ALA A 95 8.35 -12.10 13.82
N ARG A 96 8.60 -11.93 15.14
CA ARG A 96 8.13 -10.77 15.91
C ARG A 96 8.78 -9.48 15.42
N GLU A 97 10.07 -9.44 15.24
CA GLU A 97 10.78 -8.27 14.73
C GLU A 97 10.32 -7.91 13.33
N ARG A 98 10.10 -8.89 12.46
CA ARG A 98 9.55 -8.65 11.11
C ARG A 98 8.12 -8.12 11.14
N LEU A 99 7.27 -8.60 12.07
CA LEU A 99 5.93 -8.03 12.27
C LEU A 99 6.00 -6.59 12.79
N ASP A 100 6.93 -6.28 13.68
CA ASP A 100 7.18 -4.90 14.12
C ASP A 100 7.60 -4.01 12.93
N CYS A 101 8.47 -4.49 12.03
CA CYS A 101 8.81 -3.78 10.78
C CYS A 101 7.60 -3.57 9.85
N VAL A 102 6.69 -4.55 9.75
CA VAL A 102 5.42 -4.39 9.01
C VAL A 102 4.59 -3.25 9.59
N ILE A 103 4.47 -3.18 10.91
CA ILE A 103 3.72 -2.13 11.60
C ILE A 103 4.35 -0.76 11.34
N GLU A 104 5.66 -0.64 11.59
CA GLU A 104 6.40 0.62 11.43
C GLU A 104 6.39 1.13 9.99
N ARG A 105 6.45 0.23 9.02
CA ARG A 105 6.28 0.55 7.60
C ARG A 105 4.92 1.19 7.34
N ASN A 106 3.83 0.63 7.85
CA ASN A 106 2.48 1.15 7.60
C ASN A 106 2.25 2.54 8.20
N VAL A 107 2.89 2.86 9.31
CA VAL A 107 2.77 4.18 9.97
C VAL A 107 3.92 5.13 9.64
N SER A 108 4.75 4.79 8.65
CA SER A 108 5.87 5.64 8.25
C SER A 108 5.39 6.90 7.52
N PRO A 109 6.16 8.02 7.59
CA PRO A 109 5.80 9.25 6.89
C PRO A 109 5.61 9.06 5.37
N ALA A 110 6.33 8.12 4.76
CA ALA A 110 6.21 7.82 3.34
C ALA A 110 4.82 7.26 2.98
N TRP A 111 4.27 6.40 3.84
CA TRP A 111 2.97 5.76 3.62
C TRP A 111 1.79 6.55 4.20
N LEU A 112 2.06 7.54 5.04
CA LEU A 112 1.08 8.48 5.58
C LEU A 112 1.11 9.84 4.88
N SER A 113 1.84 10.00 3.78
CA SER A 113 1.83 11.24 3.01
C SER A 113 0.46 11.49 2.39
N ASP A 114 0.07 12.76 2.27
CA ASP A 114 -1.21 13.17 1.67
C ASP A 114 -1.35 12.62 0.24
N GLU A 115 -0.24 12.50 -0.50
CA GLU A 115 -0.25 11.93 -1.84
C GLU A 115 -0.61 10.44 -1.83
N VAL A 116 -0.04 9.66 -0.93
CA VAL A 116 -0.32 8.22 -0.86
C VAL A 116 -1.72 7.97 -0.34
N VAL A 117 -2.10 8.64 0.75
CA VAL A 117 -3.43 8.51 1.36
C VAL A 117 -4.51 8.93 0.37
N GLY A 118 -4.36 10.10 -0.26
CA GLY A 118 -5.31 10.62 -1.23
C GLY A 118 -5.45 9.73 -2.46
N ALA A 119 -4.34 9.22 -3.00
CA ALA A 119 -4.36 8.30 -4.14
C ALA A 119 -5.09 6.99 -3.79
N TYR A 120 -4.83 6.39 -2.63
CA TYR A 120 -5.54 5.17 -2.20
C TYR A 120 -7.03 5.38 -2.01
N ILE A 121 -7.45 6.47 -1.36
CA ILE A 121 -8.88 6.77 -1.16
C ILE A 121 -9.59 6.91 -2.51
N ALA A 122 -8.99 7.65 -3.45
CA ALA A 122 -9.55 7.82 -4.78
C ALA A 122 -9.64 6.48 -5.55
N LEU A 123 -8.60 5.64 -5.46
CA LEU A 123 -8.57 4.32 -6.08
C LEU A 123 -9.58 3.35 -5.46
N TRP A 124 -9.80 3.41 -4.16
CA TRP A 124 -10.82 2.60 -3.49
C TRP A 124 -12.24 3.01 -3.91
N ASP A 125 -12.52 4.30 -4.04
CA ASP A 125 -13.81 4.76 -4.56
C ASP A 125 -14.03 4.26 -6.00
N LEU A 126 -13.05 4.43 -6.89
CA LEU A 126 -13.09 3.94 -8.27
C LEU A 126 -13.25 2.41 -8.36
N SER A 127 -12.68 1.66 -7.44
CA SER A 127 -12.80 0.19 -7.42
C SER A 127 -14.22 -0.32 -7.20
N ARG A 128 -15.13 0.53 -6.72
CA ARG A 128 -16.55 0.17 -6.53
C ARG A 128 -17.29 0.04 -7.87
N THR A 129 -16.85 0.76 -8.89
CA THR A 129 -17.49 0.82 -10.21
C THR A 129 -16.63 0.21 -11.33
N MET A 130 -15.35 -0.07 -11.07
CA MET A 130 -14.42 -0.65 -12.03
C MET A 130 -14.05 -2.09 -11.64
N PRO A 131 -14.61 -3.11 -12.30
CA PRO A 131 -14.36 -4.53 -11.95
C PRO A 131 -12.87 -4.93 -12.02
N GLU A 132 -12.13 -4.41 -13.00
CA GLU A 132 -10.70 -4.68 -13.19
C GLU A 132 -9.88 -4.14 -12.01
N LEU A 133 -10.17 -2.92 -11.57
CA LEU A 133 -9.50 -2.30 -10.42
C LEU A 133 -9.84 -3.05 -9.13
N LYS A 134 -11.09 -3.48 -8.96
CA LYS A 134 -11.54 -4.33 -7.85
C LYS A 134 -10.82 -5.69 -7.83
N ALA A 135 -10.58 -6.29 -8.99
CA ALA A 135 -9.85 -7.54 -9.10
C ALA A 135 -8.39 -7.37 -8.67
N GLU A 136 -7.71 -6.28 -9.09
CA GLU A 136 -6.36 -5.95 -8.65
C GLU A 136 -6.28 -5.71 -7.14
N PHE A 137 -7.20 -4.94 -6.58
CA PHE A 137 -7.33 -4.73 -5.14
C PHE A 137 -7.42 -6.07 -4.39
N THR A 138 -8.30 -6.96 -4.84
CA THR A 138 -8.47 -8.28 -4.23
C THR A 138 -7.19 -9.11 -4.32
N ARG A 139 -6.48 -9.06 -5.46
CA ARG A 139 -5.22 -9.78 -5.66
C ARG A 139 -4.13 -9.31 -4.71
N PHE A 140 -3.98 -7.99 -4.57
CA PHE A 140 -3.01 -7.37 -3.66
C PHE A 140 -3.31 -7.74 -2.21
N HIS A 141 -4.54 -7.56 -1.75
CA HIS A 141 -4.93 -7.88 -0.37
C HIS A 141 -4.69 -9.35 -0.02
N ARG A 142 -4.96 -10.26 -0.95
CA ARG A 142 -4.64 -11.68 -0.78
C ARG A 142 -3.13 -11.93 -0.66
N ALA A 143 -2.32 -11.28 -1.48
CA ALA A 143 -0.87 -11.44 -1.46
C ALA A 143 -0.28 -10.91 -0.14
N ARG A 144 -0.67 -9.71 0.29
CA ARG A 144 -0.29 -9.11 1.57
C ARG A 144 -0.68 -10.00 2.76
N ARG A 145 -1.94 -10.46 2.77
CA ARG A 145 -2.43 -11.35 3.82
C ARG A 145 -1.63 -12.65 3.91
N ARG A 146 -1.24 -13.25 2.79
CA ARG A 146 -0.38 -14.45 2.79
C ARG A 146 0.96 -14.21 3.45
N ILE A 147 1.60 -13.06 3.19
CA ILE A 147 2.88 -12.71 3.81
C ILE A 147 2.70 -12.57 5.32
N VAL A 148 1.68 -11.84 5.78
CA VAL A 148 1.40 -11.63 7.20
C VAL A 148 1.02 -12.95 7.88
N SER A 149 0.23 -13.82 7.23
CA SER A 149 -0.12 -15.16 7.75
C SER A 149 1.12 -16.03 7.94
N ALA A 150 2.07 -16.00 7.01
CA ALA A 150 3.33 -16.73 7.15
C ALA A 150 4.14 -16.26 8.37
N LEU A 151 4.21 -14.94 8.61
CA LEU A 151 4.89 -14.37 9.79
C LEU A 151 4.21 -14.77 11.10
N PHE A 152 2.87 -14.80 11.14
CA PHE A 152 2.13 -15.28 12.31
C PHE A 152 2.30 -16.79 12.53
N SER A 153 2.30 -17.57 11.47
CA SER A 153 2.56 -19.02 11.56
C SER A 153 3.96 -19.31 12.12
N GLU A 154 4.97 -18.55 11.70
CA GLU A 154 6.32 -18.63 12.26
C GLU A 154 6.37 -18.19 13.73
N LEU A 155 5.68 -17.09 14.09
CA LEU A 155 5.62 -16.58 15.46
C LEU A 155 5.03 -17.60 16.43
N THR A 156 4.04 -18.37 16.00
CA THR A 156 3.30 -19.31 16.85
C THR A 156 3.88 -20.72 16.81
N GLY A 157 4.69 -21.05 15.81
CA GLY A 157 5.13 -22.41 15.54
C GLY A 157 3.94 -23.32 15.17
N THR A 158 4.09 -24.62 15.37
CA THR A 158 3.06 -25.62 15.03
C THR A 158 1.84 -25.62 15.96
N ARG A 159 1.73 -24.67 16.90
CA ARG A 159 0.72 -24.66 17.98
C ARG A 159 -0.64 -24.12 17.58
N HIS A 160 -0.73 -23.32 16.52
CA HIS A 160 -2.03 -22.84 16.00
C HIS A 160 -2.39 -23.60 14.73
N ARG A 161 -3.67 -23.99 14.64
CA ARG A 161 -4.21 -24.54 13.40
C ARG A 161 -4.04 -23.47 12.30
N THR A 162 -3.66 -23.88 11.11
CA THR A 162 -3.45 -22.98 9.96
C THR A 162 -4.66 -22.07 9.69
N ALA A 163 -5.88 -22.56 9.92
CA ALA A 163 -7.11 -21.79 9.75
C ALA A 163 -7.21 -20.60 10.75
N ASP A 164 -6.79 -20.76 12.00
CA ASP A 164 -6.83 -19.69 13.00
C ASP A 164 -5.75 -18.63 12.70
N ALA A 165 -4.56 -19.07 12.24
CA ALA A 165 -3.50 -18.14 11.84
C ALA A 165 -3.92 -17.28 10.64
N ASP A 166 -4.61 -17.86 9.67
CA ASP A 166 -5.16 -17.13 8.52
C ASP A 166 -6.24 -16.12 8.91
N LEU A 167 -7.12 -16.49 9.84
CA LEU A 167 -8.16 -15.59 10.36
C LEU A 167 -7.54 -14.43 11.14
N LEU A 168 -6.57 -14.72 12.00
CA LEU A 168 -5.84 -13.71 12.76
C LEU A 168 -5.03 -12.78 11.84
N ALA A 169 -4.36 -13.33 10.81
CA ALA A 169 -3.69 -12.52 9.80
C ALA A 169 -4.66 -11.60 9.05
N ALA A 170 -5.85 -12.09 8.70
CA ALA A 170 -6.90 -11.28 8.08
C ALA A 170 -7.35 -10.15 9.01
N GLY A 171 -7.63 -10.47 10.28
CA GLY A 171 -8.02 -9.49 11.30
C GLY A 171 -6.94 -8.44 11.53
N PHE A 172 -5.67 -8.84 11.59
CA PHE A 172 -4.55 -7.92 11.76
C PHE A 172 -4.38 -6.99 10.55
N VAL A 173 -4.52 -7.50 9.33
CA VAL A 173 -4.47 -6.66 8.12
C VAL A 173 -5.58 -5.62 8.11
N VAL A 174 -6.81 -6.01 8.43
CA VAL A 174 -7.95 -5.08 8.55
C VAL A 174 -7.71 -4.04 9.65
N PHE A 175 -7.15 -4.45 10.79
CA PHE A 175 -6.80 -3.55 11.88
C PHE A 175 -5.73 -2.53 11.46
N LEU A 176 -4.67 -2.98 10.74
CA LEU A 176 -3.65 -2.10 10.18
C LEU A 176 -4.22 -1.10 9.18
N ASP A 177 -5.13 -1.54 8.30
CA ASP A 177 -5.77 -0.67 7.31
C ASP A 177 -6.62 0.40 7.99
N GLY A 178 -7.36 0.02 9.05
CA GLY A 178 -8.15 0.97 9.86
C GLY A 178 -7.27 2.00 10.55
N LEU A 179 -6.17 1.59 11.17
CA LEU A 179 -5.21 2.48 11.81
C LEU A 179 -4.53 3.42 10.79
N TRP A 180 -4.15 2.88 9.64
CA TRP A 180 -3.55 3.66 8.56
C TRP A 180 -4.52 4.74 8.05
N LEU A 181 -5.78 4.37 7.83
CA LEU A 181 -6.82 5.30 7.39
C LEU A 181 -7.08 6.40 8.44
N GLU A 182 -7.17 6.02 9.72
CA GLU A 182 -7.34 6.98 10.82
C GLU A 182 -6.17 7.96 10.90
N LEU A 183 -4.94 7.46 10.83
CA LEU A 183 -3.75 8.31 10.84
C LEU A 183 -3.68 9.25 9.63
N GLY A 184 -4.09 8.79 8.46
CA GLY A 184 -4.10 9.58 7.23
C GLY A 184 -5.18 10.66 7.20
N LEU A 185 -6.37 10.36 7.73
CA LEU A 185 -7.50 11.29 7.72
C LEU A 185 -7.57 12.19 8.96
N ASN A 186 -7.14 11.68 10.11
CA ASN A 186 -7.26 12.35 11.42
C ASN A 186 -5.94 12.39 12.18
N PRO A 187 -4.86 13.00 11.64
CA PRO A 187 -3.52 12.92 12.23
C PRO A 187 -3.41 13.58 13.61
N ARG A 188 -4.45 14.32 14.05
CA ARG A 188 -4.52 14.91 15.39
C ARG A 188 -5.10 13.98 16.44
N ASN A 189 -5.90 12.98 16.05
CA ASN A 189 -6.58 12.06 16.97
C ASN A 189 -5.68 10.92 17.42
N LEU A 190 -4.85 10.40 16.52
CA LEU A 190 -3.99 9.24 16.75
C LEU A 190 -2.56 9.57 16.32
N ARG A 191 -1.59 9.26 17.17
CA ARG A 191 -0.17 9.42 16.81
C ARG A 191 0.40 8.10 16.29
N PRO A 192 1.32 8.11 15.32
CA PRO A 192 1.94 6.89 14.79
C PRO A 192 2.49 5.96 15.87
N ARG A 193 3.12 6.50 16.92
CA ARG A 193 3.63 5.73 18.06
C ARG A 193 2.54 4.99 18.85
N ASP A 194 1.35 5.58 18.95
CA ASP A 194 0.24 4.97 19.68
C ASP A 194 -0.39 3.85 18.81
N ALA A 195 -0.47 4.03 17.50
CA ALA A 195 -0.87 2.98 16.56
C ALA A 195 0.09 1.78 16.59
N VAL A 196 1.41 2.02 16.62
CA VAL A 196 2.41 0.96 16.80
C VAL A 196 2.16 0.19 18.10
N ARG A 197 1.92 0.91 19.20
CA ARG A 197 1.62 0.30 20.50
C ARG A 197 0.34 -0.53 20.46
N MET A 198 -0.72 -0.04 19.83
CA MET A 198 -1.98 -0.76 19.65
C MET A 198 -1.76 -2.08 18.90
N CYS A 199 -1.00 -2.07 17.82
CA CYS A 199 -0.66 -3.26 17.06
C CYS A 199 0.12 -4.29 17.90
N ARG A 200 1.09 -3.83 18.69
CA ARG A 200 1.87 -4.69 19.59
C ARG A 200 1.00 -5.34 20.66
N ILE A 201 0.11 -4.57 21.29
CA ILE A 201 -0.88 -5.09 22.27
C ILE A 201 -1.76 -6.13 21.60
N TRP A 202 -2.25 -5.86 20.38
CA TRP A 202 -3.10 -6.79 19.65
C TRP A 202 -2.39 -8.12 19.37
N ILE A 203 -1.13 -8.09 18.91
CA ILE A 203 -0.32 -9.30 18.69
C ILE A 203 -0.12 -10.04 20.00
N ASP A 204 0.24 -9.35 21.07
CA ASP A 204 0.52 -9.97 22.37
C ASP A 204 -0.73 -10.65 22.95
N ALA A 205 -1.89 -10.02 22.84
CA ALA A 205 -3.17 -10.57 23.30
C ALA A 205 -3.57 -11.83 22.54
N ASN A 206 -3.36 -11.87 21.22
CA ASN A 206 -3.81 -12.99 20.41
C ASN A 206 -2.82 -14.15 20.31
N PHE A 207 -1.52 -13.90 20.51
CA PHE A 207 -0.48 -14.92 20.27
C PHE A 207 0.35 -15.28 21.50
N LEU A 208 0.48 -14.40 22.50
CA LEU A 208 1.32 -14.66 23.68
C LEU A 208 0.50 -15.03 24.93
N SER A 209 -0.76 -14.64 25.03
CA SER A 209 -1.62 -14.99 26.18
C SER A 209 -1.95 -16.49 26.24
N SER A 210 -1.98 -17.19 25.12
CA SER A 210 -2.13 -18.64 25.06
C SER A 210 -0.93 -19.40 25.68
N ARG A 211 0.25 -18.77 25.80
CA ARG A 211 1.39 -19.34 26.53
C ARG A 211 1.18 -19.42 28.06
N ARG A 212 0.36 -18.55 28.64
CA ARG A 212 0.06 -18.55 30.08
C ARG A 212 -1.00 -19.60 30.47
N ALA A 213 -1.98 -19.85 29.60
CA ALA A 213 -3.03 -20.84 29.86
C ALA A 213 -2.55 -22.30 29.76
N ALA A 214 -1.56 -22.57 28.91
CA ALA A 214 -1.00 -23.93 28.73
C ALA A 214 0.07 -24.32 29.77
N ARG A 215 0.42 -23.42 30.70
CA ARG A 215 1.37 -23.66 31.81
C ARG A 215 0.68 -23.78 33.18
N ARG A 216 -0.64 -23.75 33.24
CA ARG A 216 -1.46 -24.05 34.40
C ARG A 216 -2.18 -25.36 34.18
#